data_feb12c90a28258c344b7a3455d6cb603
#
_entry.id   feb12c90a28258c344b7a3455d6cb603
#
_cell.length_a   1.000
_cell.length_b   1.000
_cell.length_c   1.000
_cell.angle_alpha   90.00
_cell.angle_beta   90.00
_cell.angle_gamma   90.00
#
_symmetry.space_group_name_H-M   'P 1'
#
loop_
_entity.id
_entity.type
_entity.pdbx_description
1 polymer ?
#
loop_
_entity_poly.entity_id
_entity_poly.type
_entity_poly.pdbx_seq_one_letter_code
_entity_poly.pdbx_strand_id
1 'polypeptide(L)'
;MAHVAMVVTNSCAPDPRVERHASWLAEMGHKVEIHAWDREFQHPEIEIKSSYKIIRYRMGKNPTNNSVKTWIRKKKFISNLSIESDILILNDTDSMGVKFEGKTVLDIHDMAFTWPLMRGRSIMHKFASNQMLKQAKDAVLHADEIIVAAPNFRDWVSKFGKSATCIMNRRESRSNMKSNDKKVGFFGRIREYKSITHLINAAKIAGFDVVLAGDGLAVNQLIHDFPNLDHRGKFSESDLIDLMQEISVMYAMYDESRANIQLGAIPTKMLDAAAFGIPSVTNSGTPMGDLCLNEKIGTVAPYGDTEKIAEAILDAYQMEVTPTPSNDKQEFQNVIERLMA
;
A
#
# COMPACT_ATOMS: atom_id res chain seq x y z
N MET A 1 -11.14 -12.22 -25.00
CA MET A 1 -11.96 -11.56 -23.94
C MET A 1 -12.26 -12.62 -22.90
N ALA A 2 -11.87 -12.38 -21.66
CA ALA A 2 -12.09 -13.29 -20.52
C ALA A 2 -12.94 -12.59 -19.46
N HIS A 3 -13.61 -13.37 -18.60
CA HIS A 3 -14.21 -12.88 -17.36
C HIS A 3 -13.18 -13.01 -16.24
N VAL A 4 -12.85 -11.91 -15.58
CA VAL A 4 -11.86 -11.84 -14.50
C VAL A 4 -12.55 -11.44 -13.20
N ALA A 5 -12.44 -12.27 -12.18
CA ALA A 5 -12.85 -11.95 -10.83
C ALA A 5 -11.63 -11.57 -9.99
N MET A 6 -11.76 -10.52 -9.19
CA MET A 6 -10.75 -10.09 -8.22
C MET A 6 -11.34 -10.21 -6.82
N VAL A 7 -10.63 -10.80 -5.87
CA VAL A 7 -11.09 -10.92 -4.49
C VAL A 7 -10.22 -10.09 -3.58
N VAL A 8 -10.84 -9.28 -2.71
CA VAL A 8 -10.15 -8.46 -1.73
C VAL A 8 -10.85 -8.50 -0.36
N THR A 9 -10.08 -8.55 0.73
CA THR A 9 -10.61 -8.67 2.09
C THR A 9 -10.88 -7.33 2.78
N ASN A 10 -10.98 -6.24 2.00
CA ASN A 10 -11.44 -4.92 2.44
C ASN A 10 -12.65 -4.48 1.58
N SER A 11 -13.19 -3.29 1.83
CA SER A 11 -14.38 -2.78 1.13
C SER A 11 -14.09 -2.28 -0.30
N CYS A 12 -12.84 -2.22 -0.74
CA CYS A 12 -12.46 -1.57 -2.01
C CYS A 12 -13.12 -0.19 -2.18
N ALA A 13 -12.87 0.72 -1.19
CA ALA A 13 -13.54 2.02 -1.17
C ALA A 13 -12.68 3.10 -0.45
N PRO A 14 -11.64 3.64 -1.08
CA PRO A 14 -10.96 3.11 -2.27
C PRO A 14 -9.91 2.04 -1.93
N ASP A 15 -9.56 1.23 -2.93
CA ASP A 15 -8.32 0.46 -2.97
C ASP A 15 -7.58 0.77 -4.28
N PRO A 16 -6.66 1.75 -4.28
CA PRO A 16 -6.06 2.28 -5.50
C PRO A 16 -5.31 1.24 -6.34
N ARG A 17 -4.74 0.19 -5.72
CA ARG A 17 -4.04 -0.88 -6.44
C ARG A 17 -5.03 -1.79 -7.14
N VAL A 18 -6.00 -2.30 -6.41
CA VAL A 18 -7.03 -3.21 -6.92
C VAL A 18 -7.82 -2.54 -8.04
N GLU A 19 -8.25 -1.29 -7.82
CA GLU A 19 -9.02 -0.53 -8.80
C GLU A 19 -8.22 -0.20 -10.07
N ARG A 20 -6.92 0.07 -9.94
CA ARG A 20 -6.01 0.28 -11.05
C ARG A 20 -5.83 -0.99 -11.88
N HIS A 21 -5.58 -2.13 -11.26
CA HIS A 21 -5.48 -3.41 -11.94
C HIS A 21 -6.78 -3.79 -12.63
N ALA A 22 -7.95 -3.51 -11.99
CA ALA A 22 -9.25 -3.72 -12.62
C ALA A 22 -9.44 -2.85 -13.86
N SER A 23 -9.01 -1.59 -13.83
CA SER A 23 -9.05 -0.70 -14.98
C SER A 23 -8.15 -1.19 -16.13
N TRP A 24 -6.92 -1.64 -15.83
CA TRP A 24 -6.01 -2.18 -16.84
C TRP A 24 -6.56 -3.45 -17.49
N LEU A 25 -7.19 -4.34 -16.73
CA LEU A 25 -7.87 -5.53 -17.28
C LEU A 25 -9.02 -5.15 -18.21
N ALA A 26 -9.81 -4.15 -17.82
CA ALA A 26 -10.92 -3.68 -18.64
C ALA A 26 -10.41 -3.02 -19.95
N GLU A 27 -9.30 -2.28 -19.90
CA GLU A 27 -8.63 -1.72 -21.09
C GLU A 27 -8.08 -2.80 -22.03
N MET A 28 -7.70 -3.99 -21.51
CA MET A 28 -7.36 -5.17 -22.29
C MET A 28 -8.60 -5.86 -22.89
N GLY A 29 -9.81 -5.34 -22.64
CA GLY A 29 -11.08 -5.87 -23.16
C GLY A 29 -11.66 -7.03 -22.34
N HIS A 30 -11.23 -7.22 -21.08
CA HIS A 30 -11.80 -8.22 -20.18
C HIS A 30 -13.03 -7.68 -19.46
N LYS A 31 -13.97 -8.56 -19.10
CA LYS A 31 -15.03 -8.24 -18.14
C LYS A 31 -14.50 -8.42 -16.74
N VAL A 32 -14.62 -7.40 -15.87
CA VAL A 32 -14.00 -7.39 -14.54
C VAL A 32 -15.02 -7.19 -13.44
N GLU A 33 -14.97 -8.05 -12.43
CA GLU A 33 -15.77 -7.95 -11.20
C GLU A 33 -14.84 -8.05 -9.98
N ILE A 34 -14.99 -7.11 -9.03
CA ILE A 34 -14.27 -7.09 -7.76
C ILE A 34 -15.21 -7.59 -6.67
N HIS A 35 -14.87 -8.68 -6.01
CA HIS A 35 -15.57 -9.21 -4.85
C HIS A 35 -14.89 -8.72 -3.57
N ALA A 36 -15.52 -7.79 -2.88
CA ALA A 36 -14.97 -7.06 -1.75
C ALA A 36 -15.71 -7.38 -0.44
N TRP A 37 -15.02 -7.36 0.68
CA TRP A 37 -15.64 -7.55 1.98
C TRP A 37 -15.87 -6.23 2.70
N ASP A 38 -17.11 -5.72 2.70
CA ASP A 38 -17.52 -4.53 3.46
C ASP A 38 -17.69 -4.86 4.96
N ARG A 39 -16.60 -4.62 5.73
CA ARG A 39 -16.56 -4.89 7.18
C ARG A 39 -17.39 -3.91 7.99
N GLU A 40 -17.46 -2.67 7.52
CA GLU A 40 -18.04 -1.53 8.23
C GLU A 40 -19.50 -1.29 7.84
N PHE A 41 -19.98 -1.99 6.81
CA PHE A 41 -21.34 -1.86 6.27
C PHE A 41 -21.68 -0.44 5.79
N GLN A 42 -20.69 0.26 5.24
CA GLN A 42 -20.78 1.68 4.89
C GLN A 42 -20.99 1.94 3.39
N HIS A 43 -20.77 0.93 2.54
CA HIS A 43 -20.75 1.12 1.10
C HIS A 43 -21.90 0.37 0.42
N PRO A 44 -22.35 0.78 -0.80
CA PRO A 44 -23.34 0.04 -1.58
C PRO A 44 -22.90 -1.41 -1.82
N GLU A 45 -23.83 -2.35 -1.84
CA GLU A 45 -23.56 -3.76 -2.12
C GLU A 45 -23.06 -3.96 -3.56
N ILE A 46 -23.53 -3.16 -4.48
CA ILE A 46 -23.09 -3.14 -5.87
C ILE A 46 -22.76 -1.71 -6.24
N GLU A 47 -21.57 -1.54 -6.81
CA GLU A 47 -21.10 -0.26 -7.36
C GLU A 47 -20.60 -0.50 -8.78
N ILE A 48 -21.17 0.19 -9.75
CA ILE A 48 -20.77 0.12 -11.15
C ILE A 48 -19.82 1.30 -11.42
N LYS A 49 -18.60 1.00 -11.75
CA LYS A 49 -17.61 1.97 -12.24
C LYS A 49 -17.68 2.02 -13.77
N SER A 50 -16.98 2.96 -14.38
CA SER A 50 -16.97 3.14 -15.85
C SER A 50 -16.54 1.87 -16.61
N SER A 51 -15.67 1.05 -16.04
CA SER A 51 -15.04 -0.08 -16.73
C SER A 51 -15.07 -1.41 -15.97
N TYR A 52 -15.49 -1.42 -14.70
CA TYR A 52 -15.58 -2.62 -13.87
C TYR A 52 -16.72 -2.50 -12.85
N LYS A 53 -17.02 -3.60 -12.14
CA LYS A 53 -18.07 -3.67 -11.12
C LYS A 53 -17.46 -4.10 -9.79
N ILE A 54 -17.91 -3.48 -8.69
CA ILE A 54 -17.57 -3.90 -7.32
C ILE A 54 -18.80 -4.52 -6.68
N ILE A 55 -18.66 -5.73 -6.17
CA ILE A 55 -19.70 -6.47 -5.43
C ILE A 55 -19.23 -6.60 -3.99
N ARG A 56 -19.96 -6.01 -3.04
CA ARG A 56 -19.59 -6.00 -1.64
C ARG A 56 -20.43 -6.95 -0.82
N TYR A 57 -19.77 -7.74 -0.01
CA TYR A 57 -20.40 -8.73 0.86
C TYR A 57 -20.31 -8.28 2.32
N ARG A 58 -21.41 -8.40 3.04
CA ARG A 58 -21.51 -8.11 4.47
C ARG A 58 -21.66 -9.39 5.25
N MET A 59 -20.76 -9.65 6.20
CA MET A 59 -20.79 -10.86 7.01
C MET A 59 -21.28 -10.58 8.42
N GLY A 60 -22.49 -11.04 8.72
CA GLY A 60 -23.16 -10.81 10.00
C GLY A 60 -24.16 -9.65 9.96
N LYS A 61 -24.81 -9.37 11.10
CA LYS A 61 -25.88 -8.35 11.19
C LYS A 61 -25.36 -6.91 11.35
N ASN A 62 -24.22 -6.75 12.04
CA ASN A 62 -23.63 -5.46 12.37
C ASN A 62 -22.11 -5.50 12.25
N PRO A 63 -21.41 -4.37 12.07
CA PRO A 63 -19.96 -4.28 12.15
C PRO A 63 -19.40 -4.85 13.46
N THR A 64 -18.12 -5.22 13.49
CA THR A 64 -17.48 -5.72 14.71
C THR A 64 -16.01 -5.34 14.75
N ASN A 65 -15.55 -4.89 15.92
CA ASN A 65 -14.14 -4.61 16.20
C ASN A 65 -13.45 -5.80 16.92
N ASN A 66 -14.17 -6.89 17.18
CA ASN A 66 -13.60 -8.09 17.82
C ASN A 66 -12.77 -8.88 16.81
N SER A 67 -11.49 -9.06 17.08
CA SER A 67 -10.54 -9.72 16.17
C SER A 67 -10.93 -11.17 15.83
N VAL A 68 -11.45 -11.94 16.78
CA VAL A 68 -11.87 -13.33 16.55
C VAL A 68 -13.10 -13.37 15.65
N LYS A 69 -14.09 -12.52 15.95
CA LYS A 69 -15.29 -12.42 15.09
C LYS A 69 -14.93 -11.95 13.67
N THR A 70 -14.03 -11.00 13.54
CA THR A 70 -13.52 -10.53 12.24
C THR A 70 -12.86 -11.67 11.46
N TRP A 71 -12.02 -12.47 12.11
CA TRP A 71 -11.38 -13.62 11.48
C TRP A 71 -12.40 -14.69 11.04
N ILE A 72 -13.40 -15.03 11.88
CA ILE A 72 -14.46 -15.96 11.52
C ILE A 72 -15.27 -15.44 10.33
N ARG A 73 -15.60 -14.15 10.33
CA ARG A 73 -16.35 -13.50 9.23
C ARG A 73 -15.56 -13.47 7.93
N LYS A 74 -14.25 -13.23 8.00
CA LYS A 74 -13.37 -13.33 6.84
C LYS A 74 -13.41 -14.74 6.23
N LYS A 75 -13.25 -15.76 7.05
CA LYS A 75 -13.36 -17.15 6.57
C LYS A 75 -14.73 -17.42 5.93
N LYS A 76 -15.82 -16.94 6.55
CA LYS A 76 -17.16 -17.08 6.00
C LYS A 76 -17.30 -16.34 4.68
N PHE A 77 -16.75 -15.14 4.54
CA PHE A 77 -16.72 -14.40 3.27
C PHE A 77 -16.07 -15.24 2.18
N ILE A 78 -14.83 -15.67 2.40
CA ILE A 78 -14.05 -16.46 1.43
C ILE A 78 -14.76 -17.78 1.06
N SER A 79 -15.28 -18.53 2.06
CA SER A 79 -15.93 -19.83 1.80
C SER A 79 -17.30 -19.74 1.13
N ASN A 80 -17.96 -18.58 1.21
CA ASN A 80 -19.28 -18.36 0.61
C ASN A 80 -19.19 -17.76 -0.80
N LEU A 81 -17.98 -17.37 -1.25
CA LEU A 81 -17.81 -16.89 -2.61
C LEU A 81 -18.02 -18.04 -3.60
N SER A 82 -18.99 -17.86 -4.50
CA SER A 82 -19.17 -18.66 -5.69
C SER A 82 -18.76 -17.79 -6.87
N ILE A 83 -17.59 -18.08 -7.45
CA ILE A 83 -17.01 -17.29 -8.53
C ILE A 83 -17.05 -18.08 -9.81
N GLU A 84 -17.74 -17.53 -10.81
CA GLU A 84 -17.80 -18.04 -12.15
C GLU A 84 -17.02 -17.08 -13.07
N SER A 85 -15.74 -17.35 -13.26
CA SER A 85 -14.85 -16.55 -14.10
C SER A 85 -13.78 -17.45 -14.75
N ASP A 86 -13.09 -16.92 -15.74
CA ASP A 86 -11.96 -17.61 -16.38
C ASP A 86 -10.67 -17.46 -15.57
N ILE A 87 -10.51 -16.31 -14.93
CA ILE A 87 -9.33 -15.93 -14.15
C ILE A 87 -9.78 -15.40 -12.77
N LEU A 88 -9.07 -15.82 -11.74
CA LEU A 88 -9.22 -15.30 -10.37
C LEU A 88 -7.95 -14.59 -9.93
N ILE A 89 -8.06 -13.31 -9.54
CA ILE A 89 -6.99 -12.56 -8.90
C ILE A 89 -7.24 -12.48 -7.40
N LEU A 90 -6.36 -13.06 -6.62
CA LEU A 90 -6.36 -13.01 -5.16
C LEU A 90 -5.51 -11.83 -4.70
N ASN A 91 -6.14 -10.80 -4.16
CA ASN A 91 -5.45 -9.63 -3.62
C ASN A 91 -5.07 -9.88 -2.17
N ASP A 92 -3.78 -9.99 -1.93
CA ASP A 92 -3.13 -10.48 -0.73
C ASP A 92 -3.37 -11.96 -0.40
N THR A 93 -2.43 -12.52 0.35
CA THR A 93 -2.44 -13.92 0.78
C THR A 93 -3.61 -14.26 1.72
N ASP A 94 -4.26 -13.26 2.29
CA ASP A 94 -5.38 -13.43 3.20
C ASP A 94 -6.73 -13.59 2.46
N SER A 95 -6.77 -13.41 1.14
CA SER A 95 -7.90 -13.74 0.26
C SER A 95 -7.89 -15.21 -0.22
N MET A 96 -6.86 -15.97 0.11
CA MET A 96 -6.78 -17.38 -0.25
C MET A 96 -7.88 -18.23 0.41
N GLY A 97 -8.30 -19.31 -0.29
CA GLY A 97 -9.29 -20.28 0.17
C GLY A 97 -10.63 -20.16 -0.56
N VAL A 98 -10.71 -19.29 -1.56
CA VAL A 98 -11.82 -19.29 -2.53
C VAL A 98 -11.74 -20.59 -3.33
N LYS A 99 -12.89 -21.27 -3.47
CA LYS A 99 -12.99 -22.45 -4.34
C LYS A 99 -13.05 -22.00 -5.78
N PHE A 100 -12.04 -22.36 -6.54
CA PHE A 100 -11.91 -21.96 -7.94
C PHE A 100 -11.09 -22.99 -8.72
N GLU A 101 -11.50 -23.32 -9.93
CA GLU A 101 -10.86 -24.34 -10.78
C GLU A 101 -10.16 -23.74 -12.01
N GLY A 102 -10.29 -22.44 -12.24
CA GLY A 102 -9.62 -21.73 -13.33
C GLY A 102 -8.21 -21.27 -13.00
N LYS A 103 -7.66 -20.42 -13.83
CA LYS A 103 -6.30 -19.86 -13.69
C LYS A 103 -6.27 -18.77 -12.62
N THR A 104 -5.21 -18.76 -11.79
CA THR A 104 -5.10 -17.89 -10.61
C THR A 104 -3.89 -16.99 -10.65
N VAL A 105 -4.08 -15.71 -10.27
CA VAL A 105 -3.01 -14.76 -9.98
C VAL A 105 -3.05 -14.42 -8.50
N LEU A 106 -1.93 -14.50 -7.81
CA LEU A 106 -1.75 -13.99 -6.46
C LEU A 106 -1.04 -12.64 -6.50
N ASP A 107 -1.72 -11.58 -6.08
CA ASP A 107 -1.13 -10.24 -5.99
C ASP A 107 -0.83 -9.89 -4.52
N ILE A 108 0.44 -9.96 -4.12
CA ILE A 108 0.92 -9.73 -2.75
C ILE A 108 1.21 -8.25 -2.55
N HIS A 109 0.34 -7.56 -1.83
CA HIS A 109 0.47 -6.13 -1.52
C HIS A 109 1.36 -5.87 -0.31
N ASP A 110 1.26 -6.74 0.72
CA ASP A 110 2.03 -6.66 1.97
C ASP A 110 2.27 -8.07 2.52
N MET A 111 3.24 -8.19 3.40
CA MET A 111 3.50 -9.42 4.13
C MET A 111 2.51 -9.57 5.29
N ALA A 112 1.25 -9.88 4.98
CA ALA A 112 0.11 -9.89 5.90
C ALA A 112 0.34 -10.73 7.16
N PHE A 113 1.18 -11.77 7.11
CA PHE A 113 1.54 -12.57 8.28
C PHE A 113 2.32 -11.79 9.36
N THR A 114 2.84 -10.59 9.03
CA THR A 114 3.49 -9.70 10.00
C THR A 114 2.50 -8.87 10.82
N TRP A 115 1.27 -8.69 10.36
CA TRP A 115 0.28 -7.82 10.99
C TRP A 115 -0.07 -8.20 12.45
N PRO A 116 -0.20 -9.47 12.82
CA PRO A 116 -0.38 -9.82 14.23
C PRO A 116 0.78 -9.37 15.12
N LEU A 117 2.03 -9.47 14.63
CA LEU A 117 3.23 -9.11 15.38
C LEU A 117 3.37 -7.59 15.60
N MET A 118 2.77 -6.78 14.71
CA MET A 118 2.71 -5.32 14.87
C MET A 118 1.71 -4.89 15.96
N ARG A 119 0.77 -5.76 16.35
CA ARG A 119 -0.20 -5.51 17.43
C ARG A 119 0.29 -5.98 18.79
N GLY A 120 1.30 -6.85 18.83
CA GLY A 120 1.89 -7.38 20.05
C GLY A 120 2.74 -8.63 19.80
N ARG A 121 3.53 -9.01 20.80
CA ARG A 121 4.46 -10.16 20.73
C ARG A 121 4.06 -11.33 21.63
N SER A 122 2.81 -11.39 22.10
CA SER A 122 2.31 -12.51 22.91
C SER A 122 2.29 -13.82 22.10
N ILE A 123 2.16 -14.95 22.81
CA ILE A 123 2.05 -16.29 22.21
C ILE A 123 0.90 -16.33 21.18
N MET A 124 -0.21 -15.67 21.48
CA MET A 124 -1.36 -15.60 20.56
C MET A 124 -1.04 -14.84 19.27
N HIS A 125 -0.30 -13.73 19.35
CA HIS A 125 0.12 -12.98 18.16
C HIS A 125 1.09 -13.79 17.30
N LYS A 126 2.04 -14.51 17.92
CA LYS A 126 2.97 -15.41 17.21
C LYS A 126 2.22 -16.57 16.55
N PHE A 127 1.25 -17.17 17.26
CA PHE A 127 0.42 -18.25 16.69
C PHE A 127 -0.38 -17.74 15.46
N ALA A 128 -1.05 -16.58 15.57
CA ALA A 128 -1.79 -15.99 14.47
C ALA A 128 -0.87 -15.68 13.27
N SER A 129 0.32 -15.12 13.53
CA SER A 129 1.33 -14.87 12.50
C SER A 129 1.75 -16.16 11.79
N ASN A 130 2.03 -17.22 12.52
CA ASN A 130 2.42 -18.52 11.95
C ASN A 130 1.31 -19.14 11.10
N GLN A 131 0.03 -19.03 11.52
CA GLN A 131 -1.10 -19.48 10.72
C GLN A 131 -1.22 -18.69 9.40
N MET A 132 -1.08 -17.37 9.47
CA MET A 132 -1.09 -16.53 8.27
C MET A 132 0.12 -16.80 7.37
N LEU A 133 1.29 -17.09 7.94
CA LEU A 133 2.48 -17.49 7.17
C LEU A 133 2.26 -18.81 6.43
N LYS A 134 1.62 -19.80 7.09
CA LYS A 134 1.26 -21.06 6.42
C LYS A 134 0.31 -20.80 5.27
N GLN A 135 -0.74 -20.00 5.49
CA GLN A 135 -1.70 -19.63 4.45
C GLN A 135 -0.99 -18.91 3.28
N ALA A 136 -0.04 -18.01 3.58
CA ALA A 136 0.72 -17.29 2.55
C ALA A 136 1.61 -18.23 1.72
N LYS A 137 2.25 -19.22 2.34
CA LYS A 137 3.01 -20.27 1.63
C LYS A 137 2.11 -21.08 0.73
N ASP A 138 0.97 -21.52 1.24
CA ASP A 138 0.00 -22.31 0.46
C ASP A 138 -0.51 -21.49 -0.73
N ALA A 139 -0.77 -20.18 -0.57
CA ALA A 139 -1.17 -19.28 -1.65
C ALA A 139 -0.10 -19.20 -2.75
N VAL A 140 1.17 -19.01 -2.37
CA VAL A 140 2.30 -18.95 -3.31
C VAL A 140 2.46 -20.26 -4.09
N LEU A 141 2.31 -21.41 -3.42
CA LEU A 141 2.50 -22.71 -4.06
C LEU A 141 1.41 -23.04 -5.09
N HIS A 142 0.18 -22.58 -4.85
CA HIS A 142 -0.98 -22.90 -5.69
C HIS A 142 -1.29 -21.87 -6.78
N ALA A 143 -0.72 -20.67 -6.70
CA ALA A 143 -0.93 -19.66 -7.73
C ALA A 143 -0.19 -20.04 -9.03
N ASP A 144 -0.84 -19.76 -10.18
CA ASP A 144 -0.24 -19.95 -11.50
C ASP A 144 0.73 -18.82 -11.81
N GLU A 145 0.34 -17.57 -11.53
CA GLU A 145 1.19 -16.38 -11.64
C GLU A 145 1.19 -15.60 -10.32
N ILE A 146 2.31 -14.96 -10.01
CA ILE A 146 2.47 -14.19 -8.77
C ILE A 146 2.95 -12.76 -9.09
N ILE A 147 2.25 -11.79 -8.54
CA ILE A 147 2.62 -10.39 -8.55
C ILE A 147 2.99 -9.97 -7.13
N VAL A 148 3.98 -9.10 -6.99
CA VAL A 148 4.40 -8.54 -5.71
C VAL A 148 4.54 -7.03 -5.80
N ALA A 149 4.19 -6.32 -4.71
CA ALA A 149 4.21 -4.86 -4.67
C ALA A 149 5.58 -4.26 -4.33
N ALA A 150 6.59 -5.07 -4.01
CA ALA A 150 7.92 -4.61 -3.67
C ALA A 150 9.01 -5.60 -4.15
N PRO A 151 10.20 -5.12 -4.55
CA PRO A 151 11.28 -5.96 -5.06
C PRO A 151 11.68 -7.09 -4.09
N ASN A 152 11.84 -6.79 -2.81
CA ASN A 152 12.24 -7.76 -1.78
C ASN A 152 11.20 -8.87 -1.54
N PHE A 153 9.96 -8.67 -1.93
CA PHE A 153 8.93 -9.72 -1.84
C PHE A 153 9.18 -10.85 -2.86
N ARG A 154 9.88 -10.55 -3.98
CA ARG A 154 10.35 -11.61 -4.92
C ARG A 154 11.27 -12.61 -4.23
N ASP A 155 12.19 -12.13 -3.38
CA ASP A 155 13.13 -12.98 -2.66
C ASP A 155 12.41 -13.89 -1.66
N TRP A 156 11.33 -13.41 -1.08
CA TRP A 156 10.49 -14.24 -0.21
C TRP A 156 9.74 -15.32 -1.01
N VAL A 157 9.17 -14.99 -2.17
CA VAL A 157 8.48 -15.94 -3.07
C VAL A 157 9.46 -16.99 -3.61
N SER A 158 10.67 -16.60 -3.98
CA SER A 158 11.69 -17.49 -4.55
C SER A 158 12.11 -18.64 -3.60
N LYS A 159 11.99 -18.42 -2.27
CA LYS A 159 12.24 -19.46 -1.26
C LYS A 159 11.30 -20.68 -1.39
N PHE A 160 10.22 -20.55 -2.13
CA PHE A 160 9.25 -21.62 -2.41
C PHE A 160 9.38 -22.21 -3.82
N GLY A 161 10.46 -21.86 -4.56
CA GLY A 161 10.69 -22.31 -5.92
C GLY A 161 9.76 -21.66 -6.96
N LYS A 162 9.14 -20.54 -6.62
CA LYS A 162 8.26 -19.78 -7.53
C LYS A 162 8.93 -18.46 -7.94
N SER A 163 8.56 -17.95 -9.10
CA SER A 163 8.92 -16.60 -9.55
C SER A 163 7.76 -15.62 -9.33
N ALA A 164 8.08 -14.33 -9.22
CA ALA A 164 7.08 -13.29 -9.13
C ALA A 164 7.47 -12.07 -9.98
N THR A 165 6.47 -11.46 -10.63
CA THR A 165 6.63 -10.18 -11.31
C THR A 165 6.44 -9.04 -10.28
N CYS A 166 7.41 -8.13 -10.20
CA CYS A 166 7.28 -6.97 -9.31
C CYS A 166 6.56 -5.84 -10.04
N ILE A 167 5.38 -5.51 -9.54
CA ILE A 167 4.56 -4.39 -10.00
C ILE A 167 4.33 -3.50 -8.79
N MET A 168 5.10 -2.44 -8.68
CA MET A 168 5.02 -1.50 -7.56
C MET A 168 3.79 -0.60 -7.70
N ASN A 169 3.42 0.09 -6.63
CA ASN A 169 2.33 1.05 -6.67
C ASN A 169 2.80 2.39 -7.27
N ARG A 170 3.48 2.37 -8.41
CA ARG A 170 3.92 3.58 -9.09
C ARG A 170 2.76 4.28 -9.76
N ARG A 171 2.77 5.57 -9.64
CA ARG A 171 1.89 6.46 -10.40
C ARG A 171 2.50 6.72 -11.78
N GLU A 172 1.66 7.05 -12.75
CA GLU A 172 2.15 7.62 -14.00
C GLU A 172 2.93 8.90 -13.71
N SER A 173 4.06 9.05 -14.40
CA SER A 173 4.89 10.26 -14.29
C SER A 173 4.09 11.52 -14.60
N ARG A 174 4.31 12.52 -13.79
CA ARG A 174 3.79 13.87 -13.99
C ARG A 174 4.94 14.81 -14.34
N SER A 175 4.61 16.04 -14.72
CA SER A 175 5.63 17.10 -14.78
C SER A 175 6.21 17.34 -13.39
N ASN A 176 7.44 17.86 -13.32
CA ASN A 176 8.01 18.28 -12.05
C ASN A 176 7.13 19.36 -11.42
N MET A 177 6.59 19.08 -10.24
CA MET A 177 5.68 19.95 -9.49
C MET A 177 6.26 20.36 -8.13
N LYS A 178 7.53 20.07 -7.87
CA LYS A 178 8.20 20.41 -6.62
C LYS A 178 8.09 21.90 -6.33
N SER A 179 7.55 22.24 -5.16
CA SER A 179 7.50 23.62 -4.68
C SER A 179 8.90 24.16 -4.35
N ASN A 180 9.06 25.47 -4.47
CA ASN A 180 10.24 26.18 -3.93
C ASN A 180 10.07 26.58 -2.47
N ASP A 181 8.88 26.40 -1.89
CA ASP A 181 8.64 26.67 -0.48
C ASP A 181 9.34 25.64 0.39
N LYS A 182 9.81 26.07 1.53
CA LYS A 182 10.38 25.19 2.55
C LYS A 182 9.27 24.45 3.32
N LYS A 183 8.60 23.52 2.63
CA LYS A 183 7.54 22.70 3.21
C LYS A 183 7.83 21.21 3.01
N VAL A 184 7.70 20.44 4.10
CA VAL A 184 7.81 18.99 4.08
C VAL A 184 6.44 18.37 4.36
N GLY A 185 6.00 17.46 3.46
CA GLY A 185 4.69 16.82 3.52
C GLY A 185 4.72 15.41 4.11
N PHE A 186 3.64 15.04 4.79
CA PHE A 186 3.30 13.65 5.09
C PHE A 186 1.85 13.41 4.69
N PHE A 187 1.62 12.61 3.63
CA PHE A 187 0.28 12.33 3.10
C PHE A 187 -0.07 10.86 3.27
N GLY A 188 -1.22 10.57 3.88
CA GLY A 188 -1.72 9.22 4.10
C GLY A 188 -2.16 8.91 5.54
N ARG A 189 -2.09 7.64 5.94
CA ARG A 189 -2.54 7.21 7.28
C ARG A 189 -1.56 7.67 8.38
N ILE A 190 -2.03 8.52 9.28
CA ILE A 190 -1.27 9.07 10.41
C ILE A 190 -1.46 8.15 11.63
N ARG A 191 -0.71 7.04 11.68
CA ARG A 191 -0.85 6.00 12.71
C ARG A 191 0.15 6.15 13.85
N GLU A 192 1.33 6.66 13.56
CA GLU A 192 2.49 6.68 14.45
C GLU A 192 2.75 8.10 14.97
N TYR A 193 2.39 8.35 16.21
CA TYR A 193 2.63 9.64 16.87
C TYR A 193 4.13 10.00 16.84
N LYS A 194 5.01 9.06 17.21
CA LYS A 194 6.46 9.27 17.26
C LYS A 194 7.06 9.66 15.92
N SER A 195 6.67 8.97 14.83
CA SER A 195 7.19 9.29 13.50
C SER A 195 6.87 10.72 13.08
N ILE A 196 5.64 11.17 13.34
CA ILE A 196 5.25 12.57 13.03
C ILE A 196 5.92 13.57 13.96
N THR A 197 6.13 13.23 15.22
CA THR A 197 6.88 14.09 16.16
C THR A 197 8.34 14.26 15.73
N HIS A 198 8.98 13.18 15.23
CA HIS A 198 10.33 13.28 14.66
C HIS A 198 10.34 14.21 13.43
N LEU A 199 9.35 14.10 12.55
CA LEU A 199 9.20 14.99 11.40
C LEU A 199 9.07 16.45 11.84
N ILE A 200 8.16 16.76 12.78
CA ILE A 200 7.92 18.14 13.25
C ILE A 200 9.18 18.75 13.85
N ASN A 201 9.90 18.00 14.69
CA ASN A 201 11.12 18.46 15.31
C ASN A 201 12.26 18.66 14.30
N ALA A 202 12.43 17.71 13.35
CA ALA A 202 13.43 17.82 12.30
C ALA A 202 13.15 18.99 11.34
N ALA A 203 11.89 19.15 10.94
CA ALA A 203 11.48 20.27 10.09
C ALA A 203 11.76 21.62 10.76
N LYS A 204 11.49 21.73 12.08
CA LYS A 204 11.83 22.94 12.85
C LYS A 204 13.33 23.24 12.85
N ILE A 205 14.20 22.22 13.00
CA ILE A 205 15.66 22.38 12.93
C ILE A 205 16.08 22.82 11.53
N ALA A 206 15.51 22.21 10.49
CA ALA A 206 15.80 22.52 9.09
C ALA A 206 15.21 23.86 8.61
N GLY A 207 14.31 24.49 9.37
CA GLY A 207 13.61 25.72 8.99
C GLY A 207 12.52 25.49 7.93
N PHE A 208 11.79 24.37 8.06
CA PHE A 208 10.68 23.98 7.19
C PHE A 208 9.35 23.96 7.94
N ASP A 209 8.28 24.28 7.22
CA ASP A 209 6.92 24.04 7.68
C ASP A 209 6.50 22.60 7.37
N VAL A 210 5.60 22.05 8.21
CA VAL A 210 5.07 20.69 8.03
C VAL A 210 3.63 20.76 7.55
N VAL A 211 3.32 20.03 6.45
CA VAL A 211 1.97 19.85 5.92
C VAL A 211 1.56 18.40 6.13
N LEU A 212 0.51 18.15 6.88
CA LEU A 212 -0.07 16.82 7.08
C LEU A 212 -1.41 16.70 6.34
N ALA A 213 -1.58 15.63 5.57
CA ALA A 213 -2.88 15.29 5.01
C ALA A 213 -3.18 13.80 5.26
N GLY A 214 -4.40 13.52 5.68
CA GLY A 214 -4.86 12.18 6.02
C GLY A 214 -5.53 12.09 7.39
N ASP A 215 -5.88 10.87 7.77
CA ASP A 215 -6.43 10.56 9.09
C ASP A 215 -5.67 9.41 9.77
N GLY A 216 -5.98 9.17 11.04
CA GLY A 216 -5.40 8.04 11.77
C GLY A 216 -5.45 8.22 13.27
N LEU A 217 -5.01 7.19 13.97
CA LEU A 217 -5.10 7.13 15.45
C LEU A 217 -4.29 8.22 16.16
N ALA A 218 -3.23 8.73 15.53
CA ALA A 218 -2.35 9.72 16.13
C ALA A 218 -2.84 11.18 15.93
N VAL A 219 -3.80 11.43 15.04
CA VAL A 219 -4.21 12.80 14.65
C VAL A 219 -4.67 13.63 15.84
N ASN A 220 -5.58 13.12 16.65
CA ASN A 220 -6.15 13.90 17.77
C ASN A 220 -5.07 14.31 18.78
N GLN A 221 -4.13 13.40 19.08
CA GLN A 221 -3.02 13.71 19.98
C GLN A 221 -2.05 14.73 19.36
N LEU A 222 -1.74 14.58 18.07
CA LEU A 222 -0.86 15.52 17.37
C LEU A 222 -1.43 16.94 17.33
N ILE A 223 -2.72 17.09 17.03
CA ILE A 223 -3.38 18.41 17.02
C ILE A 223 -3.42 19.02 18.43
N HIS A 224 -3.64 18.20 19.46
CA HIS A 224 -3.59 18.66 20.85
C HIS A 224 -2.20 19.17 21.24
N ASP A 225 -1.14 18.41 20.92
CA ASP A 225 0.24 18.71 21.34
C ASP A 225 0.91 19.77 20.44
N PHE A 226 0.44 19.91 19.20
CA PHE A 226 0.94 20.86 18.20
C PHE A 226 -0.24 21.65 17.59
N PRO A 227 -0.83 22.63 18.30
CA PRO A 227 -2.06 23.31 17.88
C PRO A 227 -1.94 24.13 16.59
N ASN A 228 -0.73 24.51 16.21
CA ASN A 228 -0.45 25.26 14.96
C ASN A 228 -0.05 24.35 13.78
N LEU A 229 -0.19 23.03 13.93
CA LEU A 229 0.16 22.08 12.86
C LEU A 229 -0.81 22.21 11.69
N ASP A 230 -0.27 22.37 10.49
CA ASP A 230 -1.09 22.42 9.27
C ASP A 230 -1.58 21.01 8.92
N HIS A 231 -2.79 20.67 9.39
CA HIS A 231 -3.44 19.40 9.14
C HIS A 231 -4.69 19.59 8.27
N ARG A 232 -4.64 19.05 7.04
CA ARG A 232 -5.67 19.20 6.00
C ARG A 232 -6.79 18.16 6.08
N GLY A 233 -6.74 17.22 7.04
CA GLY A 233 -7.74 16.15 7.15
C GLY A 233 -7.64 15.11 6.04
N LYS A 234 -8.72 14.35 5.82
CA LYS A 234 -8.80 13.36 4.74
C LYS A 234 -8.73 14.05 3.37
N PHE A 235 -8.10 13.41 2.43
CA PHE A 235 -7.98 13.89 1.07
C PHE A 235 -8.37 12.79 0.07
N SER A 236 -8.81 13.21 -1.10
CA SER A 236 -9.14 12.37 -2.25
C SER A 236 -7.95 12.27 -3.21
N GLU A 237 -8.09 11.42 -4.22
CA GLU A 237 -7.12 11.32 -5.30
C GLU A 237 -6.95 12.63 -6.09
N SER A 238 -8.02 13.40 -6.27
CA SER A 238 -7.97 14.72 -6.91
C SER A 238 -7.21 15.75 -6.07
N ASP A 239 -7.35 15.70 -4.75
CA ASP A 239 -6.69 16.66 -3.86
C ASP A 239 -5.17 16.42 -3.75
N LEU A 240 -4.72 15.19 -4.08
CA LEU A 240 -3.30 14.82 -3.98
C LEU A 240 -2.41 15.68 -4.88
N ILE A 241 -2.90 16.10 -6.05
CA ILE A 241 -2.14 16.94 -6.98
C ILE A 241 -1.83 18.29 -6.32
N ASP A 242 -2.85 18.94 -5.74
CA ASP A 242 -2.70 20.24 -5.08
C ASP A 242 -1.78 20.12 -3.86
N LEU A 243 -1.95 19.06 -3.06
CA LEU A 243 -1.07 18.78 -1.91
C LEU A 243 0.39 18.58 -2.33
N MET A 244 0.65 17.88 -3.44
CA MET A 244 2.01 17.69 -3.96
C MET A 244 2.64 19.02 -4.42
N GLN A 245 1.88 19.92 -5.02
CA GLN A 245 2.36 21.23 -5.44
C GLN A 245 2.74 22.16 -4.29
N GLU A 246 2.24 21.90 -3.08
CA GLU A 246 2.53 22.72 -1.90
C GLU A 246 3.87 22.38 -1.23
N ILE A 247 4.47 21.20 -1.50
CA ILE A 247 5.63 20.70 -0.79
C ILE A 247 6.88 20.61 -1.67
N SER A 248 8.04 20.70 -1.04
CA SER A 248 9.34 20.50 -1.67
C SER A 248 10.00 19.17 -1.29
N VAL A 249 9.58 18.54 -0.18
CA VAL A 249 10.10 17.27 0.31
C VAL A 249 8.95 16.41 0.86
N MET A 250 8.98 15.12 0.56
CA MET A 250 8.05 14.14 1.15
C MET A 250 8.71 13.39 2.30
N TYR A 251 8.06 13.30 3.45
CA TYR A 251 8.50 12.45 4.55
C TYR A 251 7.86 11.07 4.48
N ALA A 252 8.68 10.04 4.33
CA ALA A 252 8.26 8.66 4.16
C ALA A 252 8.97 7.69 5.12
N MET A 253 9.19 8.12 6.37
CA MET A 253 9.83 7.29 7.40
C MET A 253 8.81 6.56 8.27
N TYR A 254 9.21 5.37 8.71
CA TYR A 254 8.40 4.49 9.56
C TYR A 254 9.25 3.86 10.65
N ASP A 255 8.62 3.44 11.74
CA ASP A 255 9.29 2.67 12.79
C ASP A 255 9.87 1.38 12.19
N GLU A 256 11.19 1.28 12.19
CA GLU A 256 11.93 0.15 11.62
C GLU A 256 11.78 -1.16 12.43
N SER A 257 11.23 -1.10 13.65
CA SER A 257 10.83 -2.29 14.38
C SER A 257 9.65 -3.04 13.76
N ARG A 258 8.97 -2.43 12.78
CA ARG A 258 7.86 -3.04 12.05
C ARG A 258 8.38 -4.09 11.07
N ALA A 259 7.91 -5.32 11.26
CA ALA A 259 8.39 -6.45 10.48
C ALA A 259 8.15 -6.32 8.96
N ASN A 260 7.08 -5.66 8.52
CA ASN A 260 6.85 -5.45 7.09
C ASN A 260 7.86 -4.47 6.47
N ILE A 261 8.32 -3.46 7.19
CA ILE A 261 9.37 -2.53 6.74
C ILE A 261 10.69 -3.31 6.56
N GLN A 262 11.05 -4.15 7.53
CA GLN A 262 12.24 -5.01 7.44
C GLN A 262 12.17 -6.02 6.28
N LEU A 263 10.97 -6.49 5.93
CA LEU A 263 10.75 -7.40 4.80
C LEU A 263 10.67 -6.70 3.44
N GLY A 264 10.73 -5.37 3.42
CA GLY A 264 10.83 -4.60 2.19
C GLY A 264 9.56 -3.94 1.68
N ALA A 265 8.57 -3.70 2.55
CA ALA A 265 7.42 -2.87 2.17
C ALA A 265 7.87 -1.47 1.74
N ILE A 266 7.37 -1.02 0.60
CA ILE A 266 7.68 0.30 0.02
C ILE A 266 6.48 1.24 0.24
N PRO A 267 6.69 2.41 0.87
CA PRO A 267 5.62 3.39 1.06
C PRO A 267 5.16 3.99 -0.27
N THR A 268 3.86 3.90 -0.56
CA THR A 268 3.30 4.48 -1.79
C THR A 268 3.57 5.96 -1.92
N LYS A 269 3.54 6.72 -0.81
CA LYS A 269 3.81 8.16 -0.80
C LYS A 269 5.20 8.54 -1.33
N MET A 270 6.21 7.68 -1.15
CA MET A 270 7.55 7.87 -1.70
C MET A 270 7.52 7.75 -3.23
N LEU A 271 6.80 6.75 -3.75
CA LEU A 271 6.64 6.54 -5.19
C LEU A 271 5.73 7.61 -5.81
N ASP A 272 4.68 8.03 -5.07
CA ASP A 272 3.82 9.13 -5.49
C ASP A 272 4.63 10.44 -5.61
N ALA A 273 5.41 10.79 -4.59
CA ALA A 273 6.26 11.98 -4.61
C ALA A 273 7.25 11.97 -5.80
N ALA A 274 7.91 10.83 -6.03
CA ALA A 274 8.82 10.68 -7.16
C ALA A 274 8.14 10.89 -8.52
N ALA A 275 6.87 10.47 -8.67
CA ALA A 275 6.11 10.71 -9.90
C ALA A 275 5.82 12.21 -10.16
N PHE A 276 5.86 13.03 -9.12
CA PHE A 276 5.71 14.49 -9.19
C PHE A 276 7.06 15.25 -9.16
N GLY A 277 8.19 14.54 -9.21
CA GLY A 277 9.52 15.15 -9.13
C GLY A 277 9.90 15.63 -7.73
N ILE A 278 9.23 15.16 -6.69
CA ILE A 278 9.45 15.57 -5.30
C ILE A 278 10.33 14.53 -4.61
N PRO A 279 11.50 14.91 -4.06
CA PRO A 279 12.35 14.02 -3.30
C PRO A 279 11.73 13.61 -1.97
N SER A 280 12.06 12.40 -1.52
CA SER A 280 11.59 11.87 -0.23
C SER A 280 12.73 11.75 0.78
N VAL A 281 12.40 11.85 2.08
CA VAL A 281 13.26 11.42 3.18
C VAL A 281 12.72 10.12 3.75
N THR A 282 13.56 9.06 3.80
CA THR A 282 13.16 7.74 4.28
C THR A 282 14.22 7.09 5.17
N ASN A 283 13.94 5.88 5.69
CA ASN A 283 14.83 5.21 6.64
C ASN A 283 16.12 4.70 5.98
N SER A 284 17.28 5.03 6.53
CA SER A 284 18.56 4.37 6.19
C SER A 284 18.57 2.91 6.67
N GLY A 285 19.34 2.04 6.01
CA GLY A 285 19.50 0.64 6.40
C GLY A 285 18.24 -0.21 6.25
N THR A 286 17.32 0.20 5.38
CA THR A 286 16.10 -0.53 5.07
C THR A 286 15.93 -0.70 3.56
N PRO A 287 15.19 -1.72 3.09
CA PRO A 287 14.92 -1.89 1.66
C PRO A 287 14.30 -0.68 0.97
N MET A 288 13.45 0.09 1.67
CA MET A 288 12.91 1.32 1.09
C MET A 288 13.96 2.43 0.98
N GLY A 289 14.92 2.50 1.92
CA GLY A 289 16.06 3.40 1.83
C GLY A 289 16.99 3.04 0.68
N ASP A 290 17.28 1.77 0.50
CA ASP A 290 18.08 1.28 -0.61
C ASP A 290 17.43 1.60 -1.96
N LEU A 291 16.11 1.38 -2.08
CA LEU A 291 15.35 1.76 -3.28
C LEU A 291 15.42 3.27 -3.53
N CYS A 292 15.23 4.08 -2.48
CA CYS A 292 15.28 5.54 -2.55
C CYS A 292 16.60 6.05 -3.13
N LEU A 293 17.73 5.51 -2.63
CA LEU A 293 19.07 5.88 -3.07
C LEU A 293 19.38 5.36 -4.48
N ASN A 294 19.05 4.09 -4.76
CA ASN A 294 19.34 3.47 -6.06
C ASN A 294 18.59 4.18 -7.20
N GLU A 295 17.37 4.62 -6.97
CA GLU A 295 16.57 5.35 -7.95
C GLU A 295 16.77 6.87 -7.91
N LYS A 296 17.57 7.37 -6.97
CA LYS A 296 17.84 8.81 -6.78
C LYS A 296 16.57 9.64 -6.58
N ILE A 297 15.61 9.09 -5.81
CA ILE A 297 14.32 9.72 -5.54
C ILE A 297 14.23 10.36 -4.15
N GLY A 298 15.38 10.54 -3.49
CA GLY A 298 15.44 11.21 -2.19
C GLY A 298 16.69 10.88 -1.39
N THR A 299 16.61 11.15 -0.10
CA THR A 299 17.67 10.98 0.89
C THR A 299 17.25 10.02 2.00
N VAL A 300 18.20 9.59 2.82
CA VAL A 300 17.95 8.64 3.91
C VAL A 300 18.51 9.17 5.23
N ALA A 301 17.82 8.85 6.34
CA ALA A 301 18.29 9.12 7.69
C ALA A 301 17.98 7.97 8.65
N PRO A 302 18.70 7.81 9.77
CA PRO A 302 18.34 6.89 10.84
C PRO A 302 16.99 7.29 11.46
N TYR A 303 16.10 6.31 11.67
CA TYR A 303 14.82 6.57 12.30
C TYR A 303 14.99 7.08 13.74
N GLY A 304 14.34 8.19 14.05
CA GLY A 304 14.37 8.79 15.39
C GLY A 304 15.53 9.75 15.67
N ASP A 305 16.52 9.82 14.78
CA ASP A 305 17.60 10.80 14.86
C ASP A 305 17.15 12.12 14.21
N THR A 306 16.60 13.02 15.03
CA THR A 306 15.97 14.25 14.56
C THR A 306 16.95 15.17 13.83
N GLU A 307 18.22 15.23 14.25
CA GLU A 307 19.27 16.05 13.59
C GLU A 307 19.61 15.49 12.22
N LYS A 308 19.82 14.17 12.11
CA LYS A 308 20.08 13.51 10.82
C LYS A 308 18.88 13.59 9.88
N ILE A 309 17.66 13.53 10.41
CA ILE A 309 16.45 13.74 9.59
C ILE A 309 16.39 15.18 9.08
N ALA A 310 16.79 16.17 9.89
CA ALA A 310 16.85 17.58 9.47
C ALA A 310 17.91 17.79 8.36
N GLU A 311 19.12 17.22 8.50
CA GLU A 311 20.14 17.21 7.46
C GLU A 311 19.59 16.59 6.16
N ALA A 312 18.94 15.41 6.25
CA ALA A 312 18.36 14.74 5.10
C ALA A 312 17.22 15.54 4.42
N ILE A 313 16.42 16.31 5.18
CA ILE A 313 15.43 17.24 4.61
C ILE A 313 16.11 18.35 3.81
N LEU A 314 17.20 18.95 4.35
CA LEU A 314 17.95 19.98 3.65
C LEU A 314 18.60 19.45 2.35
N ASP A 315 19.19 18.26 2.40
CA ASP A 315 19.79 17.62 1.25
C ASP A 315 18.73 17.27 0.20
N ALA A 316 17.58 16.69 0.61
CA ALA A 316 16.46 16.40 -0.27
C ALA A 316 15.92 17.65 -0.95
N TYR A 317 15.84 18.76 -0.23
CA TYR A 317 15.38 20.04 -0.79
C TYR A 317 16.28 20.51 -1.96
N GLN A 318 17.57 20.24 -1.92
CA GLN A 318 18.50 20.60 -2.99
C GLN A 318 18.47 19.61 -4.18
N MET A 319 17.85 18.42 -4.00
CA MET A 319 17.81 17.42 -5.06
C MET A 319 16.80 17.79 -6.14
N GLU A 320 17.14 17.45 -7.38
CA GLU A 320 16.21 17.39 -8.51
C GLU A 320 15.88 15.92 -8.79
N VAL A 321 14.60 15.58 -8.71
CA VAL A 321 14.09 14.26 -9.03
C VAL A 321 13.43 14.29 -10.41
N THR A 322 13.93 13.48 -11.31
CA THR A 322 13.31 13.32 -12.63
C THR A 322 12.20 12.27 -12.53
N PRO A 323 10.93 12.65 -12.78
CA PRO A 323 9.85 11.68 -12.79
C PRO A 323 10.11 10.58 -13.83
N THR A 324 10.20 9.34 -13.37
CA THR A 324 10.48 8.19 -14.25
C THR A 324 9.17 7.52 -14.65
N PRO A 325 8.93 7.25 -15.95
CA PRO A 325 7.77 6.49 -16.40
C PRO A 325 7.68 5.13 -15.72
N SER A 326 6.48 4.74 -15.34
CA SER A 326 6.23 3.41 -14.77
C SER A 326 5.95 2.40 -15.87
N ASN A 327 6.57 1.23 -15.80
CA ASN A 327 6.26 0.08 -16.65
C ASN A 327 5.23 -0.86 -16.01
N ASP A 328 4.68 -0.51 -14.86
CA ASP A 328 3.80 -1.38 -14.06
C ASP A 328 2.61 -1.91 -14.88
N LYS A 329 2.00 -1.05 -15.71
CA LYS A 329 0.87 -1.45 -16.57
C LYS A 329 1.28 -2.50 -17.60
N GLN A 330 2.39 -2.30 -18.29
CA GLN A 330 2.88 -3.24 -19.29
C GLN A 330 3.28 -4.57 -18.64
N GLU A 331 3.96 -4.53 -17.49
CA GLU A 331 4.31 -5.73 -16.75
C GLU A 331 3.08 -6.50 -16.28
N PHE A 332 2.04 -5.79 -15.83
CA PHE A 332 0.77 -6.41 -15.47
C PHE A 332 0.10 -7.08 -16.67
N GLN A 333 0.06 -6.41 -17.82
CA GLN A 333 -0.48 -6.97 -19.05
C GLN A 333 0.27 -8.23 -19.47
N ASN A 334 1.62 -8.21 -19.42
CA ASN A 334 2.45 -9.37 -19.72
C ASN A 334 2.15 -10.57 -18.79
N VAL A 335 1.86 -10.33 -17.49
CA VAL A 335 1.45 -11.41 -16.57
C VAL A 335 0.13 -12.04 -17.00
N ILE A 336 -0.85 -11.23 -17.35
CA ILE A 336 -2.18 -11.73 -17.79
C ILE A 336 -2.08 -12.47 -19.12
N GLU A 337 -1.28 -11.97 -20.06
CA GLU A 337 -1.05 -12.61 -21.35
C GLU A 337 -0.38 -13.98 -21.20
N ARG A 338 0.68 -14.09 -20.38
CA ARG A 338 1.31 -15.39 -20.07
C ARG A 338 0.33 -16.37 -19.44
N LEU A 339 -0.52 -15.88 -18.54
CA LEU A 339 -1.53 -16.71 -17.90
C LEU A 339 -2.55 -17.24 -18.91
N MET A 340 -2.87 -16.48 -19.96
CA MET A 340 -3.86 -16.83 -20.97
C MET A 340 -3.30 -17.71 -22.10
N ALA A 341 -1.99 -17.72 -22.31
CA ALA A 341 -1.30 -18.57 -23.27
C ALA A 341 -1.32 -20.03 -22.83
#